data_617c90ac04d061cb936226ce3bb7707e
#
_entry.id   617c90ac04d061cb936226ce3bb7707e
#
_cell.length_a   1.000
_cell.length_b   1.000
_cell.length_c   1.000
_cell.angle_alpha   90.00
_cell.angle_beta   90.00
_cell.angle_gamma   90.00
#
_symmetry.space_group_name_H-M   'P 1'
#
loop_
_entity.id
_entity.type
_entity.pdbx_description
1 polymer ?
#
loop_
_entity_poly.entity_id
_entity_poly.type
_entity_poly.pdbx_seq_one_letter_code
_entity_poly.pdbx_strand_id
1 'polypeptide(L)'
;TTTEKSTTTKKPTKKPTPTKKPTPTKKPTPTKKPTPTKKPTPTKKPTPTKKPNTKKPTRKPTTIKSGTTKKPTVKPTVKPKTTKKPAMRAFPDYANRAAVIAGWGTTFSGGSLSNELLKADVTVLENTVCASQYSSFNGDTMLCAAGPDTDTCQGDSGGPIYVDGVQVGITSFGKGCADPDFAGVYTRVSTYVGWITKTQSNNPG
;
A
#
# COMPACT_ATOMS: atom_id res chain seq x y z
N THR A 1 71.82 -10.34 -46.09
CA THR A 1 70.48 -10.71 -45.53
C THR A 1 69.47 -9.60 -45.80
N THR A 2 68.70 -9.85 -46.85
CA THR A 2 67.79 -8.90 -47.49
C THR A 2 66.45 -8.95 -46.75
N THR A 3 65.94 -7.78 -46.28
CA THR A 3 64.62 -7.65 -45.62
C THR A 3 63.62 -7.23 -46.68
N GLU A 4 62.64 -8.08 -46.98
CA GLU A 4 61.49 -7.77 -47.84
C GLU A 4 60.41 -6.96 -47.09
N LYS A 5 60.03 -5.85 -47.73
CA LYS A 5 59.02 -4.94 -47.26
C LYS A 5 57.68 -5.26 -47.95
N SER A 6 56.73 -5.91 -47.22
CA SER A 6 55.41 -6.21 -47.75
C SER A 6 54.52 -4.97 -47.69
N THR A 7 54.08 -4.51 -48.86
CA THR A 7 53.14 -3.38 -49.03
C THR A 7 51.69 -3.92 -49.17
N THR A 8 50.83 -3.74 -48.16
CA THR A 8 49.41 -4.11 -48.22
C THR A 8 48.63 -2.95 -48.77
N THR A 9 48.12 -3.06 -49.99
CA THR A 9 47.19 -2.13 -50.63
C THR A 9 45.78 -2.26 -50.06
N LYS A 10 45.28 -1.25 -49.37
CA LYS A 10 43.88 -1.16 -48.90
C LYS A 10 42.96 -0.82 -50.08
N LYS A 11 41.98 -1.72 -50.33
CA LYS A 11 40.88 -1.54 -51.29
C LYS A 11 39.91 -0.46 -50.76
N PRO A 12 39.42 0.49 -51.59
CA PRO A 12 38.49 1.53 -51.16
C PRO A 12 37.09 0.96 -50.86
N THR A 13 36.58 1.21 -49.64
CA THR A 13 35.23 0.87 -49.23
C THR A 13 34.22 1.82 -49.89
N LYS A 14 33.20 1.25 -50.53
CA LYS A 14 32.09 1.97 -51.15
C LYS A 14 31.27 2.74 -50.09
N LYS A 15 31.04 4.04 -50.35
CA LYS A 15 30.19 4.91 -49.54
C LYS A 15 28.76 4.39 -49.50
N PRO A 16 28.09 4.33 -48.32
CA PRO A 16 26.70 3.86 -48.21
C PRO A 16 25.73 4.82 -48.88
N THR A 17 24.80 4.24 -49.62
CA THR A 17 23.71 4.95 -50.32
C THR A 17 22.76 5.59 -49.33
N PRO A 18 22.24 6.83 -49.51
CA PRO A 18 21.28 7.48 -48.60
C PRO A 18 19.97 6.72 -48.56
N THR A 19 19.58 6.25 -47.38
CA THR A 19 18.25 5.68 -47.12
C THR A 19 17.17 6.73 -47.28
N LYS A 20 16.15 6.43 -48.07
CA LYS A 20 14.98 7.30 -48.29
C LYS A 20 14.29 7.63 -46.94
N LYS A 21 14.05 8.94 -46.68
CA LYS A 21 13.30 9.47 -45.56
C LYS A 21 11.89 8.86 -45.54
N PRO A 22 11.38 8.37 -44.38
CA PRO A 22 10.04 7.82 -44.31
C PRO A 22 8.98 8.89 -44.57
N THR A 23 7.97 8.53 -45.34
CA THR A 23 6.82 9.38 -45.70
C THR A 23 6.01 9.68 -44.44
N PRO A 24 5.52 10.90 -44.20
CA PRO A 24 4.71 11.25 -43.07
C PRO A 24 3.40 10.45 -43.08
N THR A 25 3.16 9.66 -42.03
CA THR A 25 1.88 8.98 -41.78
C THR A 25 0.79 10.03 -41.50
N LYS A 26 -0.34 9.92 -42.18
CA LYS A 26 -1.50 10.79 -41.99
C LYS A 26 -1.93 10.79 -40.53
N LYS A 27 -2.07 12.00 -39.94
CA LYS A 27 -2.62 12.26 -38.61
C LYS A 27 -4.00 11.60 -38.47
N PRO A 28 -4.30 10.84 -37.43
CA PRO A 28 -5.62 10.25 -37.22
C PRO A 28 -6.67 11.34 -37.08
N THR A 29 -7.84 11.14 -37.74
CA THR A 29 -8.99 12.02 -37.67
C THR A 29 -9.55 12.05 -36.23
N PRO A 30 -9.93 13.19 -35.67
CA PRO A 30 -10.51 13.27 -34.34
C PRO A 30 -11.80 12.47 -34.27
N THR A 31 -11.84 11.44 -33.43
CA THR A 31 -13.06 10.69 -33.07
C THR A 31 -14.02 11.64 -32.33
N LYS A 32 -15.28 11.66 -32.72
CA LYS A 32 -16.35 12.47 -32.12
C LYS A 32 -16.40 12.18 -30.61
N LYS A 33 -16.34 13.27 -29.81
CA LYS A 33 -16.52 13.25 -28.33
C LYS A 33 -17.83 12.53 -27.98
N PRO A 34 -17.84 11.57 -27.07
CA PRO A 34 -19.07 10.92 -26.62
C PRO A 34 -20.03 11.94 -25.99
N THR A 35 -21.30 11.82 -26.31
CA THR A 35 -22.37 12.65 -25.73
C THR A 35 -22.49 12.41 -24.24
N PRO A 36 -22.65 13.44 -23.41
CA PRO A 36 -22.80 13.25 -21.97
C PRO A 36 -24.03 12.42 -21.66
N THR A 37 -23.84 11.25 -21.03
CA THR A 37 -24.92 10.45 -20.45
C THR A 37 -25.55 11.20 -19.29
N LYS A 38 -26.88 11.28 -19.27
CA LYS A 38 -27.65 11.96 -18.22
C LYS A 38 -27.26 11.40 -16.83
N LYS A 39 -26.90 12.32 -15.94
CA LYS A 39 -26.61 12.07 -14.51
C LYS A 39 -27.78 11.29 -13.87
N PRO A 40 -27.55 10.17 -13.17
CA PRO A 40 -28.62 9.48 -12.46
C PRO A 40 -29.25 10.36 -11.38
N THR A 41 -30.57 10.32 -11.29
CA THR A 41 -31.37 11.05 -10.30
C THR A 41 -31.02 10.54 -8.90
N PRO A 42 -30.86 11.42 -7.89
CA PRO A 42 -30.56 10.97 -6.53
C PRO A 42 -31.68 10.11 -5.97
N THR A 43 -31.40 8.88 -5.62
CA THR A 43 -32.30 8.00 -4.86
C THR A 43 -32.47 8.55 -3.45
N LYS A 44 -33.73 8.66 -3.01
CA LYS A 44 -34.10 9.16 -1.67
C LYS A 44 -33.39 8.34 -0.58
N LYS A 45 -32.71 9.06 0.32
CA LYS A 45 -32.07 8.54 1.54
C LYS A 45 -33.09 7.75 2.37
N PRO A 46 -32.80 6.52 2.84
CA PRO A 46 -33.70 5.80 3.72
C PRO A 46 -33.85 6.49 5.07
N THR A 47 -35.10 6.54 5.55
CA THR A 47 -35.49 7.13 6.84
C THR A 47 -34.89 6.30 7.98
N PRO A 48 -34.36 6.91 9.06
CA PRO A 48 -33.83 6.17 10.20
C PRO A 48 -34.92 5.36 10.91
N THR A 49 -34.74 4.06 10.98
CA THR A 49 -35.55 3.16 11.81
C THR A 49 -35.26 3.37 13.28
N LYS A 50 -36.31 3.53 14.09
CA LYS A 50 -36.24 3.71 15.54
C LYS A 50 -35.53 2.54 16.22
N LYS A 51 -34.55 2.88 17.07
CA LYS A 51 -33.78 1.97 17.92
C LYS A 51 -34.71 1.28 18.94
N PRO A 52 -34.64 -0.04 19.16
CA PRO A 52 -35.40 -0.70 20.23
C PRO A 52 -34.85 -0.26 21.60
N ASN A 53 -35.78 0.08 22.50
CA ASN A 53 -35.52 0.47 23.87
C ASN A 53 -35.26 -0.79 24.72
N THR A 54 -34.01 -1.11 25.02
CA THR A 54 -33.65 -2.21 25.92
C THR A 54 -33.60 -1.68 27.36
N LYS A 55 -34.56 -2.08 28.16
CA LYS A 55 -34.65 -1.84 29.62
C LYS A 55 -33.47 -2.50 30.33
N LYS A 56 -32.72 -1.69 31.07
CA LYS A 56 -31.64 -2.08 31.98
C LYS A 56 -32.17 -2.92 33.16
N PRO A 57 -31.64 -4.12 33.47
CA PRO A 57 -31.95 -4.80 34.71
C PRO A 57 -31.14 -4.19 35.86
N THR A 58 -31.85 -3.63 36.84
CA THR A 58 -31.30 -3.22 38.16
C THR A 58 -31.04 -4.47 38.99
N ARG A 59 -29.78 -4.77 39.30
CA ARG A 59 -29.40 -5.75 40.34
C ARG A 59 -29.03 -5.03 41.63
N LYS A 60 -29.79 -5.37 42.70
CA LYS A 60 -29.63 -4.95 44.08
C LYS A 60 -28.35 -5.52 44.70
N PRO A 61 -27.58 -4.79 45.52
CA PRO A 61 -26.38 -5.33 46.18
C PRO A 61 -26.78 -6.29 47.31
N THR A 62 -26.22 -7.47 47.30
CA THR A 62 -26.28 -8.43 48.42
C THR A 62 -25.05 -8.32 49.29
N THR A 63 -25.22 -7.90 50.53
CA THR A 63 -24.21 -7.84 51.58
C THR A 63 -23.79 -9.25 51.96
N ILE A 64 -22.49 -9.60 51.87
CA ILE A 64 -21.95 -10.81 52.39
C ILE A 64 -21.02 -10.49 53.56
N LYS A 65 -21.37 -11.12 54.71
CA LYS A 65 -20.73 -10.97 56.03
C LYS A 65 -19.28 -11.51 55.99
N SER A 66 -18.44 -10.76 56.73
CA SER A 66 -17.06 -11.12 57.14
C SER A 66 -17.00 -12.49 57.83
N GLY A 67 -16.15 -13.37 57.30
CA GLY A 67 -15.74 -14.61 57.94
C GLY A 67 -14.21 -14.66 58.04
N THR A 68 -13.72 -14.53 59.26
CA THR A 68 -12.30 -14.64 59.63
C THR A 68 -11.82 -16.10 59.49
N THR A 69 -10.82 -16.38 58.67
CA THR A 69 -10.11 -17.65 58.75
C THR A 69 -8.59 -17.50 58.48
N LYS A 70 -7.86 -18.15 59.36
CA LYS A 70 -6.43 -18.15 59.64
C LYS A 70 -5.51 -18.38 58.44
N LYS A 71 -4.41 -17.65 58.47
CA LYS A 71 -3.20 -17.71 57.61
C LYS A 71 -2.50 -19.08 57.67
N PRO A 72 -2.20 -19.71 56.51
CA PRO A 72 -1.06 -20.63 56.38
C PRO A 72 0.13 -19.89 55.77
N THR A 73 1.24 -19.90 56.50
CA THR A 73 2.55 -19.41 56.06
C THR A 73 3.11 -20.37 55.01
N VAL A 74 3.15 -19.93 53.74
CA VAL A 74 3.85 -20.66 52.68
C VAL A 74 5.11 -19.90 52.31
N LYS A 75 6.25 -20.55 52.50
CA LYS A 75 7.60 -20.12 52.17
C LYS A 75 7.70 -19.84 50.68
N PRO A 76 8.23 -18.69 50.20
CA PRO A 76 8.35 -18.41 48.78
C PRO A 76 9.46 -19.25 48.16
N THR A 77 9.08 -20.21 47.32
CA THR A 77 10.02 -20.90 46.42
C THR A 77 10.22 -19.97 45.21
N VAL A 78 11.39 -19.33 45.15
CA VAL A 78 11.80 -18.51 43.98
C VAL A 78 12.06 -19.46 42.81
N LYS A 79 11.11 -19.53 41.88
CA LYS A 79 11.35 -20.13 40.55
C LYS A 79 12.27 -19.22 39.73
N PRO A 80 13.22 -19.77 38.93
CA PRO A 80 14.08 -18.95 38.08
C PRO A 80 13.24 -18.14 37.13
N LYS A 81 13.48 -16.82 37.14
CA LYS A 81 12.86 -15.88 36.20
C LYS A 81 13.43 -16.15 34.81
N THR A 82 12.69 -16.92 34.00
CA THR A 82 12.99 -17.01 32.57
C THR A 82 12.95 -15.60 32.02
N THR A 83 14.09 -15.05 31.64
CA THR A 83 14.21 -13.83 30.89
C THR A 83 13.57 -14.07 29.51
N LYS A 84 12.29 -13.73 29.38
CA LYS A 84 11.67 -13.63 28.08
C LYS A 84 12.51 -12.59 27.31
N LYS A 85 13.15 -13.04 26.20
CA LYS A 85 13.68 -12.17 25.16
C LYS A 85 12.66 -11.04 24.96
N PRO A 86 13.04 -9.75 24.98
CA PRO A 86 12.09 -8.67 24.73
C PRO A 86 11.32 -9.02 23.46
N ALA A 87 9.99 -9.12 23.57
CA ALA A 87 9.16 -9.23 22.38
C ALA A 87 9.54 -8.02 21.51
N MET A 88 10.07 -8.27 20.31
CA MET A 88 10.21 -7.23 19.29
C MET A 88 8.88 -6.50 19.31
N ARG A 89 8.90 -5.16 19.45
CA ARG A 89 7.70 -4.33 19.35
C ARG A 89 7.00 -4.77 18.08
N ALA A 90 5.87 -5.45 18.22
CA ALA A 90 5.01 -5.70 17.10
C ALA A 90 4.63 -4.32 16.57
N PHE A 91 5.08 -3.97 15.38
CA PHE A 91 4.64 -2.76 14.73
C PHE A 91 3.12 -2.83 14.59
N PRO A 92 2.38 -1.70 14.79
CA PRO A 92 0.95 -1.71 14.55
C PRO A 92 0.72 -2.26 13.14
N ASP A 93 -0.13 -3.28 13.01
CA ASP A 93 -0.40 -3.91 11.72
C ASP A 93 -1.34 -3.05 10.87
N TYR A 94 -2.01 -2.05 11.50
CA TYR A 94 -3.02 -1.17 10.92
C TYR A 94 -4.22 -1.89 10.31
N ALA A 95 -4.36 -3.20 10.48
CA ALA A 95 -5.46 -3.98 9.91
C ALA A 95 -6.82 -3.37 10.26
N ASN A 96 -7.71 -3.34 9.29
CA ASN A 96 -9.07 -2.80 9.36
C ASN A 96 -9.13 -1.28 9.66
N ARG A 97 -8.03 -0.54 9.52
CA ARG A 97 -8.01 0.92 9.66
C ARG A 97 -8.33 1.59 8.34
N ALA A 98 -9.15 2.64 8.42
CA ALA A 98 -9.33 3.56 7.31
C ALA A 98 -8.00 4.25 6.98
N ALA A 99 -7.72 4.37 5.69
CA ALA A 99 -6.49 4.96 5.18
C ALA A 99 -6.80 5.85 3.97
N VAL A 100 -5.89 6.76 3.66
CA VAL A 100 -5.98 7.66 2.52
C VAL A 100 -4.76 7.46 1.64
N ILE A 101 -4.99 7.26 0.34
CA ILE A 101 -3.95 7.27 -0.70
C ILE A 101 -4.04 8.56 -1.49
N ALA A 102 -2.91 9.03 -2.05
CA ALA A 102 -2.89 10.23 -2.87
C ALA A 102 -1.80 10.13 -3.94
N GLY A 103 -2.11 10.67 -5.13
CA GLY A 103 -1.15 10.68 -6.23
C GLY A 103 -1.69 11.33 -7.51
N TRP A 104 -0.89 11.29 -8.54
CA TRP A 104 -1.19 11.77 -9.90
C TRP A 104 -1.28 10.61 -10.89
N GLY A 105 -1.41 9.40 -10.41
CA GLY A 105 -1.52 8.20 -11.23
C GLY A 105 -2.77 8.17 -12.10
N THR A 106 -2.86 7.11 -12.89
CA THR A 106 -4.01 6.91 -13.77
C THR A 106 -5.26 6.56 -12.96
N THR A 107 -6.44 6.98 -13.43
CA THR A 107 -7.72 6.69 -12.74
C THR A 107 -8.31 5.33 -13.12
N PHE A 108 -7.67 4.61 -14.02
CA PHE A 108 -7.97 3.22 -14.39
C PHE A 108 -6.75 2.58 -15.06
N SER A 109 -6.68 1.27 -15.09
CA SER A 109 -5.58 0.52 -15.70
C SER A 109 -5.41 0.88 -17.18
N GLY A 110 -4.21 1.36 -17.58
CA GLY A 110 -3.92 1.80 -18.94
C GLY A 110 -4.46 3.20 -19.29
N GLY A 111 -4.97 3.96 -18.32
CA GLY A 111 -5.42 5.33 -18.50
C GLY A 111 -4.27 6.34 -18.66
N SER A 112 -4.61 7.63 -18.73
CA SER A 112 -3.64 8.74 -18.71
C SER A 112 -3.41 9.22 -17.28
N LEU A 113 -2.21 9.72 -16.99
CA LEU A 113 -1.88 10.36 -15.71
C LEU A 113 -2.82 11.54 -15.45
N SER A 114 -3.15 11.77 -14.18
CA SER A 114 -3.92 12.94 -13.75
C SER A 114 -3.04 14.18 -13.74
N ASN A 115 -3.62 15.32 -14.21
CA ASN A 115 -2.99 16.64 -14.08
C ASN A 115 -3.21 17.25 -12.68
N GLU A 116 -4.14 16.69 -11.90
CA GLU A 116 -4.49 17.15 -10.57
C GLU A 116 -4.13 16.08 -9.55
N LEU A 117 -3.73 16.50 -8.34
CA LEU A 117 -3.54 15.59 -7.22
C LEU A 117 -4.90 15.01 -6.82
N LEU A 118 -5.02 13.71 -6.92
CA LEU A 118 -6.19 12.95 -6.49
C LEU A 118 -5.92 12.28 -5.15
N LYS A 119 -6.99 12.00 -4.40
CA LYS A 119 -6.96 11.17 -3.19
C LYS A 119 -8.15 10.23 -3.18
N ALA A 120 -7.99 9.12 -2.45
CA ALA A 120 -9.05 8.16 -2.29
C ALA A 120 -8.99 7.49 -0.92
N ASP A 121 -10.15 7.05 -0.42
CA ASP A 121 -10.27 6.35 0.85
C ASP A 121 -10.21 4.83 0.59
N VAL A 122 -9.34 4.16 1.34
CA VAL A 122 -9.14 2.71 1.30
C VAL A 122 -9.13 2.15 2.73
N THR A 123 -9.18 0.84 2.87
CA THR A 123 -9.02 0.14 4.15
C THR A 123 -7.78 -0.73 4.10
N VAL A 124 -6.94 -0.64 5.12
CA VAL A 124 -5.82 -1.57 5.29
C VAL A 124 -6.38 -2.95 5.61
N LEU A 125 -5.97 -3.96 4.85
CA LEU A 125 -6.43 -5.33 5.03
C LEU A 125 -5.54 -6.10 6.01
N GLU A 126 -6.05 -7.20 6.53
CA GLU A 126 -5.27 -8.12 7.34
C GLU A 126 -4.16 -8.78 6.51
N ASN A 127 -3.00 -9.02 7.12
CA ASN A 127 -1.87 -9.67 6.45
C ASN A 127 -2.23 -11.04 5.88
N THR A 128 -3.16 -11.76 6.50
CA THR A 128 -3.68 -13.06 6.02
C THR A 128 -4.43 -12.93 4.70
N VAL A 129 -5.21 -11.87 4.53
CA VAL A 129 -5.91 -11.56 3.27
C VAL A 129 -4.89 -11.25 2.18
N CYS A 130 -3.93 -10.36 2.46
CA CYS A 130 -2.88 -10.01 1.52
C CYS A 130 -2.04 -11.23 1.09
N ALA A 131 -1.69 -12.11 2.04
CA ALA A 131 -0.94 -13.34 1.77
C ALA A 131 -1.72 -14.36 0.93
N SER A 132 -3.07 -14.34 0.99
CA SER A 132 -3.89 -15.20 0.12
C SER A 132 -3.94 -14.70 -1.33
N GLN A 133 -3.78 -13.39 -1.55
CA GLN A 133 -3.77 -12.76 -2.86
C GLN A 133 -2.41 -12.82 -3.56
N TYR A 134 -1.32 -12.73 -2.78
CA TYR A 134 0.06 -12.65 -3.29
C TYR A 134 0.98 -13.64 -2.57
N SER A 135 1.48 -14.63 -3.27
CA SER A 135 2.42 -15.63 -2.72
C SER A 135 3.76 -15.03 -2.24
N SER A 136 4.13 -13.85 -2.76
CA SER A 136 5.34 -13.11 -2.35
C SER A 136 5.10 -12.11 -1.22
N PHE A 137 3.87 -12.00 -0.68
CA PHE A 137 3.55 -11.05 0.37
C PHE A 137 4.27 -11.42 1.68
N ASN A 138 4.93 -10.41 2.27
CA ASN A 138 5.57 -10.52 3.57
C ASN A 138 5.02 -9.43 4.50
N GLY A 139 4.19 -9.82 5.47
CA GLY A 139 3.54 -8.89 6.41
C GLY A 139 4.49 -8.11 7.31
N ASP A 140 5.75 -8.56 7.49
CA ASP A 140 6.75 -7.81 8.25
C ASP A 140 7.24 -6.57 7.49
N THR A 141 7.26 -6.60 6.17
CA THR A 141 7.80 -5.53 5.31
C THR A 141 6.78 -4.89 4.40
N MET A 142 5.58 -5.46 4.30
CA MET A 142 4.51 -5.03 3.42
C MET A 142 3.20 -4.86 4.18
N LEU A 143 2.32 -4.03 3.67
CA LEU A 143 0.90 -3.97 3.99
C LEU A 143 0.12 -3.91 2.69
N CYS A 144 -1.15 -4.30 2.70
CA CYS A 144 -2.01 -4.08 1.55
C CYS A 144 -3.29 -3.34 1.96
N ALA A 145 -3.89 -2.64 1.01
CA ALA A 145 -5.14 -1.91 1.22
C ALA A 145 -5.99 -1.94 -0.04
N ALA A 146 -7.30 -1.87 0.14
CA ALA A 146 -8.28 -1.80 -0.94
C ALA A 146 -9.46 -0.93 -0.54
N GLY A 147 -10.18 -0.41 -1.50
CA GLY A 147 -11.46 0.27 -1.34
C GLY A 147 -12.45 -0.17 -2.42
N PRO A 148 -13.76 0.13 -2.26
CA PRO A 148 -14.73 -0.09 -3.33
C PRO A 148 -14.34 0.70 -4.57
N ASP A 149 -14.07 0.01 -5.67
CA ASP A 149 -13.66 0.60 -6.97
C ASP A 149 -12.51 1.62 -6.84
N THR A 150 -11.59 1.39 -5.88
CA THR A 150 -10.58 2.38 -5.49
C THR A 150 -9.26 1.69 -5.16
N ASP A 151 -8.18 2.19 -5.77
CA ASP A 151 -6.82 1.68 -5.58
C ASP A 151 -5.79 2.73 -6.03
N THR A 152 -4.52 2.49 -5.75
CA THR A 152 -3.39 3.13 -6.45
C THR A 152 -3.20 2.51 -7.82
N CYS A 153 -2.76 3.31 -8.78
CA CYS A 153 -2.60 2.87 -10.17
C CYS A 153 -1.24 3.30 -10.74
N GLN A 154 -1.03 3.10 -12.05
CA GLN A 154 0.21 3.46 -12.71
C GLN A 154 0.52 4.95 -12.52
N GLY A 155 1.70 5.27 -12.01
CA GLY A 155 2.13 6.64 -11.71
C GLY A 155 1.99 7.05 -10.24
N ASP A 156 1.29 6.25 -9.40
CA ASP A 156 1.23 6.46 -7.95
C ASP A 156 2.38 5.79 -7.18
N SER A 157 3.23 5.02 -7.85
CA SER A 157 4.38 4.33 -7.25
C SER A 157 5.30 5.28 -6.49
N GLY A 158 5.69 4.91 -5.26
CA GLY A 158 6.47 5.78 -4.37
C GLY A 158 5.62 6.79 -3.60
N GLY A 159 4.34 6.93 -3.93
CA GLY A 159 3.38 7.78 -3.23
C GLY A 159 2.97 7.21 -1.87
N PRO A 160 2.31 8.02 -1.03
CA PRO A 160 2.00 7.67 0.35
C PRO A 160 0.67 6.95 0.51
N ILE A 161 0.57 6.12 1.57
CA ILE A 161 -0.68 5.76 2.23
C ILE A 161 -0.63 6.23 3.68
N TYR A 162 -1.69 6.91 4.12
CA TYR A 162 -1.80 7.49 5.45
C TYR A 162 -2.89 6.80 6.27
N VAL A 163 -2.62 6.59 7.57
CA VAL A 163 -3.62 6.25 8.59
C VAL A 163 -3.57 7.35 9.66
N ASP A 164 -4.69 8.00 9.96
CA ASP A 164 -4.80 9.11 10.92
C ASP A 164 -3.73 10.21 10.71
N GLY A 165 -3.41 10.53 9.45
CA GLY A 165 -2.42 11.55 9.10
C GLY A 165 -0.96 11.09 9.20
N VAL A 166 -0.68 9.85 9.60
CA VAL A 166 0.66 9.27 9.65
C VAL A 166 0.90 8.44 8.40
N GLN A 167 2.01 8.65 7.71
CA GLN A 167 2.42 7.82 6.58
C GLN A 167 2.84 6.43 7.08
N VAL A 168 2.04 5.42 6.75
CA VAL A 168 2.24 4.03 7.18
C VAL A 168 2.83 3.16 6.09
N GLY A 169 2.73 3.60 4.83
CA GLY A 169 3.24 2.84 3.69
C GLY A 169 3.64 3.71 2.50
N ILE A 170 4.32 3.04 1.56
CA ILE A 170 4.75 3.62 0.28
C ILE A 170 4.23 2.70 -0.82
N THR A 171 3.49 3.24 -1.79
CA THR A 171 2.92 2.50 -2.93
C THR A 171 4.01 1.71 -3.67
N SER A 172 3.81 0.42 -3.84
CA SER A 172 4.80 -0.50 -4.40
C SER A 172 4.31 -1.24 -5.64
N PHE A 173 3.35 -2.14 -5.50
CA PHE A 173 2.82 -2.90 -6.61
C PHE A 173 1.36 -3.32 -6.38
N GLY A 174 0.72 -3.80 -7.46
CA GLY A 174 -0.61 -4.41 -7.45
C GLY A 174 -0.81 -5.21 -8.73
N LYS A 175 -1.90 -5.96 -8.81
CA LYS A 175 -2.34 -6.62 -10.03
C LYS A 175 -3.54 -5.87 -10.60
N GLY A 176 -3.30 -5.10 -11.66
CA GLY A 176 -4.30 -4.15 -12.17
C GLY A 176 -4.41 -2.89 -11.32
N CYS A 177 -5.59 -2.27 -11.30
CA CYS A 177 -5.96 -1.17 -10.43
C CYS A 177 -7.43 -1.36 -10.06
N ALA A 178 -7.75 -1.32 -8.76
CA ALA A 178 -9.08 -1.63 -8.22
C ALA A 178 -9.61 -3.01 -8.67
N ASP A 179 -8.71 -4.00 -8.77
CA ASP A 179 -9.10 -5.39 -9.04
C ASP A 179 -9.74 -5.95 -7.76
N PRO A 180 -10.97 -6.52 -7.81
CA PRO A 180 -11.66 -6.98 -6.62
C PRO A 180 -10.97 -8.14 -5.90
N ASP A 181 -10.11 -8.88 -6.59
CA ASP A 181 -9.39 -10.03 -6.05
C ASP A 181 -7.97 -9.69 -5.58
N PHE A 182 -7.46 -8.49 -5.90
CA PHE A 182 -6.08 -8.09 -5.63
C PHE A 182 -5.99 -6.65 -5.10
N ALA A 183 -5.67 -6.51 -3.83
CA ALA A 183 -5.43 -5.23 -3.18
C ALA A 183 -4.10 -4.59 -3.62
N GLY A 184 -4.00 -3.28 -3.55
CA GLY A 184 -2.72 -2.57 -3.69
C GLY A 184 -1.76 -2.94 -2.56
N VAL A 185 -0.47 -3.13 -2.88
CA VAL A 185 0.58 -3.48 -1.91
C VAL A 185 1.53 -2.31 -1.72
N TYR A 186 1.88 -2.08 -0.48
CA TYR A 186 2.68 -0.94 0.00
C TYR A 186 3.85 -1.45 0.84
N THR A 187 5.00 -0.79 0.75
CA THR A 187 6.10 -1.02 1.69
C THR A 187 5.70 -0.52 3.08
N ARG A 188 5.81 -1.36 4.11
CA ARG A 188 5.46 -1.01 5.51
C ARG A 188 6.53 -0.10 6.11
N VAL A 189 6.26 1.19 6.29
CA VAL A 189 7.21 2.20 6.77
C VAL A 189 7.70 1.89 8.19
N SER A 190 6.81 1.38 9.07
CA SER A 190 7.15 1.10 10.47
C SER A 190 8.33 0.14 10.63
N THR A 191 8.53 -0.78 9.68
CA THR A 191 9.67 -1.72 9.67
C THR A 191 11.00 -0.99 9.47
N TYR A 192 11.00 0.12 8.74
CA TYR A 192 12.21 0.84 8.33
C TYR A 192 12.51 2.08 9.14
N VAL A 193 11.70 2.43 10.16
CA VAL A 193 11.89 3.64 10.99
C VAL A 193 13.29 3.71 11.60
N GLY A 194 13.82 2.59 12.10
CA GLY A 194 15.17 2.56 12.65
C GLY A 194 16.25 2.89 11.62
N TRP A 195 16.13 2.36 10.40
CA TRP A 195 17.03 2.67 9.30
C TRP A 195 16.89 4.13 8.85
N ILE A 196 15.65 4.64 8.72
CA ILE A 196 15.36 6.02 8.34
C ILE A 196 16.04 6.98 9.34
N THR A 197 15.80 6.79 10.64
CA THR A 197 16.37 7.65 11.70
C THR A 197 17.89 7.63 11.67
N LYS A 198 18.50 6.44 11.54
CA LYS A 198 19.97 6.32 11.45
C LYS A 198 20.52 7.03 10.21
N THR A 199 19.84 6.87 9.07
CA THR A 199 20.28 7.50 7.81
C THR A 199 20.18 9.01 7.89
N GLN A 200 19.10 9.56 8.44
CA GLN A 200 18.93 11.00 8.67
C GLN A 200 20.02 11.54 9.60
N SER A 201 20.35 10.84 10.69
CA SER A 201 21.38 11.26 11.62
C SER A 201 22.78 11.27 10.99
N ASN A 202 23.05 10.39 10.03
CA ASN A 202 24.33 10.29 9.33
C ASN A 202 24.44 11.26 8.13
N ASN A 203 23.33 11.84 7.70
CA ASN A 203 23.25 12.76 6.55
C ASN A 203 22.40 13.98 6.94
N PRO A 204 22.88 14.81 7.89
CA PRO A 204 22.21 16.07 8.21
C PRO A 204 22.27 16.97 6.98
N GLY A 205 21.12 17.55 6.57
CA GLY A 205 21.03 18.49 5.45
C GLY A 205 21.74 19.81 5.71
#